data_ee6c4d6dc9a77a910ba9e784a1e78456
#
_entry.id   ee6c4d6dc9a77a910ba9e784a1e78456
#
_cell.length_a   1.000
_cell.length_b   1.000
_cell.length_c   1.000
_cell.angle_alpha   90.00
_cell.angle_beta   90.00
_cell.angle_gamma   90.00
#
_symmetry.space_group_name_H-M   'P 1'
#
loop_
_entity.id
_entity.type
_entity.pdbx_description
1 polymer ?
#
loop_
_entity_poly.entity_id
_entity_poly.type
_entity_poly.pdbx_seq_one_letter_code
_entity_poly.pdbx_strand_id
1 'polypeptide(L)'
;MEKITSFTIDHNKLVPGLYVSRKDHVEGAVITTFDIRMTNPNEEPVMNTAEMHTIEHLAATFLRNHSVYGKKTIYFGPMGCRTGFYLASCRRLRVLRHCRSDAGTFCIYCRLLRL
;
A
#
# COMPACT_ATOMS: atom_id res chain seq x y z
N MET A 1 -12.41 25.27 1.41
CA MET A 1 -12.44 23.82 1.18
C MET A 1 -11.00 23.32 1.35
N GLU A 2 -10.75 22.51 2.37
CA GLU A 2 -9.40 21.95 2.59
C GLU A 2 -9.08 20.93 1.50
N LYS A 3 -7.84 20.96 1.00
CA LYS A 3 -7.39 19.99 0.00
C LYS A 3 -7.23 18.62 0.64
N ILE A 4 -7.77 17.60 0.00
CA ILE A 4 -7.58 16.21 0.41
C ILE A 4 -6.10 15.87 0.27
N THR A 5 -5.51 15.22 1.28
CA THR A 5 -4.07 14.92 1.35
C THR A 5 -3.53 14.21 0.10
N SER A 6 -4.33 13.32 -0.50
CA SER A 6 -3.94 12.63 -1.74
C SER A 6 -3.76 13.55 -2.96
N PHE A 7 -4.32 14.75 -2.94
CA PHE A 7 -4.15 15.75 -4.03
C PHE A 7 -2.95 16.69 -3.79
N THR A 8 -2.25 16.54 -2.68
CA THR A 8 -1.04 17.34 -2.37
C THR A 8 0.25 16.63 -2.72
N ILE A 9 0.16 15.36 -3.15
CA ILE A 9 1.33 14.55 -3.52
C ILE A 9 1.81 14.96 -4.91
N ASP A 10 3.10 15.25 -5.02
CA ASP A 10 3.76 15.49 -6.32
C ASP A 10 4.00 14.16 -7.03
N HIS A 11 3.11 13.81 -7.96
CA HIS A 11 3.17 12.55 -8.70
C HIS A 11 4.37 12.44 -9.65
N ASN A 12 5.07 13.55 -9.94
CA ASN A 12 6.29 13.53 -10.75
C ASN A 12 7.54 13.11 -9.95
N LYS A 13 7.42 13.11 -8.61
CA LYS A 13 8.49 12.68 -7.70
C LYS A 13 8.17 11.37 -6.99
N LEU A 14 7.00 10.82 -7.22
CA LEU A 14 6.54 9.62 -6.55
C LEU A 14 7.14 8.39 -7.24
N VAL A 15 8.01 7.68 -6.53
CA VAL A 15 8.67 6.45 -7.00
C VAL A 15 8.02 5.21 -6.37
N PRO A 16 8.22 4.00 -6.92
CA PRO A 16 7.77 2.76 -6.31
C PRO A 16 8.24 2.64 -4.86
N GLY A 17 7.34 2.20 -3.99
CA GLY A 17 7.64 2.09 -2.56
C GLY A 17 6.40 1.94 -1.69
N LEU A 18 6.61 1.91 -0.38
CA LEU A 18 5.56 1.85 0.62
C LEU A 18 5.51 3.15 1.41
N TYR A 19 4.40 3.86 1.33
CA TYR A 19 4.19 5.13 1.99
C TYR A 19 3.01 5.07 2.95
N VAL A 20 3.03 5.88 4.00
CA VAL A 20 1.84 6.15 4.81
C VAL A 20 1.08 7.26 4.13
N SER A 21 -0.05 6.92 3.51
CA SER A 21 -0.90 7.90 2.82
C SER A 21 -1.64 8.78 3.83
N ARG A 22 -2.30 8.17 4.81
CA ARG A 22 -3.03 8.91 5.85
C ARG A 22 -3.25 8.06 7.10
N LYS A 23 -3.61 8.73 8.19
CA LYS A 23 -4.07 8.12 9.44
C LYS A 23 -5.39 8.76 9.83
N ASP A 24 -6.40 7.94 9.99
CA ASP A 24 -7.73 8.36 10.39
C ASP A 24 -7.99 7.89 11.83
N HIS A 25 -8.56 8.77 12.64
CA HIS A 25 -8.96 8.47 14.01
C HIS A 25 -10.48 8.33 14.05
N VAL A 26 -10.96 7.14 14.35
CA VAL A 26 -12.39 6.83 14.41
C VAL A 26 -12.68 6.12 15.72
N GLU A 27 -13.47 6.75 16.59
CA GLU A 27 -13.95 6.18 17.86
C GLU A 27 -12.84 5.48 18.69
N GLY A 28 -11.68 6.12 18.80
CA GLY A 28 -10.54 5.58 19.56
C GLY A 28 -9.68 4.55 18.84
N ALA A 29 -10.05 4.16 17.64
CA ALA A 29 -9.20 3.34 16.75
C ALA A 29 -8.39 4.22 15.80
N VAL A 30 -7.18 3.77 15.46
CA VAL A 30 -6.36 4.42 14.44
C VAL A 30 -6.30 3.52 13.21
N ILE A 31 -6.78 4.03 12.09
CA ILE A 31 -6.73 3.37 10.79
C ILE A 31 -5.59 4.01 10.01
N THR A 32 -4.62 3.21 9.61
CA THR A 32 -3.52 3.67 8.76
C THR A 32 -3.74 3.14 7.35
N THR A 33 -3.78 4.06 6.39
CA THR A 33 -3.83 3.72 4.97
C THR A 33 -2.42 3.83 4.39
N PHE A 34 -1.95 2.74 3.82
CA PHE A 34 -0.67 2.66 3.13
C PHE A 34 -0.89 2.76 1.61
N ASP A 35 -0.03 3.52 0.96
CA ASP A 35 0.13 3.56 -0.48
C ASP A 35 1.26 2.58 -0.86
N ILE A 36 0.91 1.53 -1.56
CA ILE A 36 1.85 0.55 -2.09
C ILE A 36 2.04 0.88 -3.56
N ARG A 37 3.03 1.74 -3.84
CA ARG A 37 3.30 2.21 -5.19
C ARG A 37 4.16 1.20 -5.93
N MET A 38 3.65 0.70 -7.06
CA MET A 38 4.29 -0.37 -7.84
C MET A 38 5.05 0.16 -9.06
N THR A 39 4.56 1.25 -9.65
CA THR A 39 5.16 1.86 -10.84
C THR A 39 5.32 3.37 -10.65
N ASN A 40 6.27 3.97 -11.36
CA ASN A 40 6.40 5.43 -11.41
C ASN A 40 5.22 6.03 -12.16
N PRO A 41 4.38 6.86 -11.51
CA PRO A 41 3.31 7.55 -12.23
C PRO A 41 3.88 8.42 -13.34
N ASN A 42 3.22 8.45 -14.48
CA ASN A 42 3.58 9.23 -15.68
C ASN A 42 4.88 8.81 -16.41
N GLU A 43 5.70 7.95 -15.85
CA GLU A 43 6.96 7.52 -16.48
C GLU A 43 6.87 6.06 -16.97
N GLU A 44 6.18 5.20 -16.22
CA GLU A 44 6.05 3.78 -16.54
C GLU A 44 4.62 3.44 -16.98
N PRO A 45 4.47 2.38 -17.80
CA PRO A 45 3.15 1.88 -18.15
C PRO A 45 2.36 1.47 -16.91
N VAL A 46 1.07 1.75 -16.88
CA VAL A 46 0.18 1.29 -15.81
C VAL A 46 -0.10 -0.21 -15.95
N MET A 47 -0.33 -0.87 -14.82
CA MET A 47 -0.72 -2.29 -14.80
C MET A 47 -2.05 -2.49 -15.53
N ASN A 48 -2.20 -3.61 -16.22
CA ASN A 48 -3.49 -3.96 -16.81
C ASN A 48 -4.48 -4.46 -15.74
N THR A 49 -5.76 -4.48 -16.07
CA THR A 49 -6.82 -4.82 -15.13
C THR A 49 -6.77 -6.28 -14.66
N ALA A 50 -6.33 -7.20 -15.51
CA ALA A 50 -6.22 -8.62 -15.15
C ALA A 50 -5.07 -8.87 -14.15
N GLU A 51 -3.94 -8.21 -14.35
CA GLU A 51 -2.82 -8.25 -13.39
C GLU A 51 -3.23 -7.68 -12.03
N MET A 52 -3.89 -6.51 -12.05
CA MET A 52 -4.35 -5.86 -10.82
C MET A 52 -5.35 -6.72 -10.07
N HIS A 53 -6.32 -7.30 -10.76
CA HIS A 53 -7.33 -8.18 -10.17
C HIS A 53 -6.68 -9.42 -9.54
N THR A 54 -5.72 -10.03 -10.23
CA THR A 54 -4.98 -11.18 -9.71
C THR A 54 -4.21 -10.84 -8.44
N ILE A 55 -3.47 -9.74 -8.46
CA ILE A 55 -2.70 -9.27 -7.29
C ILE A 55 -3.64 -8.92 -6.13
N GLU A 56 -4.77 -8.27 -6.41
CA GLU A 56 -5.77 -7.95 -5.39
C GLU A 56 -6.25 -9.20 -4.66
N HIS A 57 -6.70 -10.22 -5.39
CA HIS A 57 -7.20 -11.46 -4.79
C HIS A 57 -6.13 -12.21 -4.00
N LEU A 58 -4.93 -12.35 -4.56
CA LEU A 58 -3.82 -13.05 -3.89
C LEU A 58 -3.40 -12.32 -2.61
N ALA A 59 -3.18 -11.02 -2.69
CA ALA A 59 -2.73 -10.23 -1.55
C ALA A 59 -3.82 -10.07 -0.49
N ALA A 60 -5.07 -9.84 -0.86
CA ALA A 60 -6.19 -9.77 0.08
C ALA A 60 -6.37 -11.09 0.82
N THR A 61 -6.32 -12.21 0.11
CA THR A 61 -6.41 -13.56 0.71
C THR A 61 -5.26 -13.80 1.67
N PHE A 62 -4.03 -13.52 1.24
CA PHE A 62 -2.84 -13.68 2.07
C PHE A 62 -2.90 -12.83 3.34
N LEU A 63 -3.18 -11.52 3.20
CA LEU A 63 -3.23 -10.59 4.32
C LEU A 63 -4.30 -10.98 5.34
N ARG A 64 -5.49 -11.36 4.90
CA ARG A 64 -6.59 -11.74 5.80
C ARG A 64 -6.34 -13.06 6.53
N ASN A 65 -5.60 -13.97 5.94
CA ASN A 65 -5.24 -15.24 6.57
C ASN A 65 -3.93 -15.17 7.38
N HIS A 66 -3.24 -14.04 7.36
CA HIS A 66 -2.00 -13.89 8.11
C HIS A 66 -2.26 -13.88 9.62
N SER A 67 -1.51 -14.70 10.39
CA SER A 67 -1.72 -14.90 11.82
C SER A 67 -1.69 -13.62 12.67
N VAL A 68 -0.83 -12.66 12.31
CA VAL A 68 -0.66 -11.40 13.02
C VAL A 68 -1.47 -10.26 12.42
N TYR A 69 -1.52 -10.17 11.09
CA TYR A 69 -2.08 -9.02 10.37
C TYR A 69 -3.52 -9.23 9.90
N GLY A 70 -4.00 -10.46 9.84
CA GLY A 70 -5.33 -10.77 9.32
C GLY A 70 -6.45 -10.00 10.02
N LYS A 71 -6.43 -10.00 11.36
CA LYS A 71 -7.41 -9.26 12.19
C LYS A 71 -7.25 -7.73 12.14
N LYS A 72 -6.12 -7.23 11.63
CA LYS A 72 -5.82 -5.81 11.52
C LYS A 72 -6.05 -5.27 10.11
N THR A 73 -6.13 -6.13 9.12
CA THR A 73 -6.37 -5.76 7.72
C THR A 73 -7.83 -5.44 7.52
N ILE A 74 -8.12 -4.19 7.17
CA ILE A 74 -9.47 -3.71 6.88
C ILE A 74 -9.75 -3.88 5.40
N TYR A 75 -8.85 -3.40 4.55
CA TYR A 75 -9.03 -3.37 3.11
C TYR A 75 -7.68 -3.47 2.40
N PHE A 76 -7.66 -4.20 1.30
CA PHE A 76 -6.60 -4.18 0.30
C PHE A 76 -7.25 -4.12 -1.07
N GLY A 77 -6.83 -3.17 -1.91
CA GLY A 77 -7.38 -3.04 -3.24
C GLY A 77 -6.62 -2.06 -4.13
N PRO A 78 -6.88 -2.13 -5.44
CA PRO A 78 -6.15 -1.35 -6.43
C PRO A 78 -6.48 0.15 -6.37
N MET A 79 -5.52 0.95 -6.78
CA MET A 79 -5.73 2.37 -7.05
C MET A 79 -6.37 2.55 -8.43
N GLY A 80 -7.28 3.51 -8.55
CA GLY A 80 -7.92 3.83 -9.83
C GLY A 80 -6.95 4.26 -10.94
N CYS A 81 -5.79 4.80 -10.56
CA CYS A 81 -4.71 5.16 -11.49
C CYS A 81 -3.89 3.97 -11.98
N ARG A 82 -4.13 2.77 -11.47
CA ARG A 82 -3.46 1.51 -11.83
C ARG A 82 -1.93 1.50 -11.65
N THR A 83 -1.41 2.32 -10.74
CA THR A 83 0.02 2.39 -10.43
C THR A 83 0.38 1.77 -9.09
N GLY A 84 -0.60 1.20 -8.38
CA GLY A 84 -0.38 0.58 -7.08
C GLY A 84 -1.66 0.16 -6.38
N PHE A 85 -1.54 -0.10 -5.08
CA PHE A 85 -2.61 -0.60 -4.23
C PHE A 85 -2.68 0.20 -2.92
N TYR A 86 -3.86 0.24 -2.32
CA TYR A 86 -4.05 0.71 -0.96
C TYR A 86 -4.20 -0.47 0.01
N LEU A 87 -3.54 -0.36 1.15
CA LEU A 87 -3.75 -1.23 2.30
C LEU A 87 -4.23 -0.38 3.48
N ALA A 88 -5.45 -0.61 3.94
CA ALA A 88 -5.96 -0.03 5.18
C ALA A 88 -5.85 -1.03 6.33
N SER A 89 -5.22 -0.61 7.42
CA SER A 89 -5.01 -1.44 8.60
C SER A 89 -5.36 -0.70 9.87
N CYS A 90 -6.03 -1.38 10.80
CA CYS A 90 -6.29 -0.89 12.15
C CYS A 90 -5.07 -1.17 13.03
N ARG A 91 -4.58 -0.16 13.74
CA ARG A 91 -3.33 -0.08 14.49
C ARG A 91 -2.08 0.25 13.65
N ARG A 92 -1.16 0.94 14.33
CA ARG A 92 0.12 1.39 13.81
C ARG A 92 1.00 0.20 13.41
N LEU A 93 0.97 -0.21 12.14
CA LEU A 93 2.05 -1.00 11.60
C LEU A 93 3.30 -0.12 11.66
N ARG A 94 4.30 -0.50 12.48
CA ARG A 94 5.61 0.16 12.43
C ARG A 94 6.20 -0.18 11.06
N VAL A 95 6.22 0.80 10.17
CA VAL A 95 7.08 0.72 8.98
C VAL A 95 8.50 0.68 9.54
N LEU A 96 9.14 -0.47 9.46
CA LEU A 96 10.55 -0.59 9.79
C LEU A 96 11.32 0.32 8.83
N ARG A 97 11.90 1.39 9.36
CA ARG A 97 12.65 2.42 8.62
C ARG A 97 13.95 1.89 7.98
N HIS A 98 14.04 0.60 7.69
CA HIS A 98 15.26 -0.04 7.23
C HIS A 98 15.05 -0.82 5.94
N CYS A 99 14.61 -0.14 4.89
CA CYS A 99 14.93 -0.51 3.52
C CYS A 99 15.66 0.68 2.88
N ARG A 100 16.89 0.91 3.31
CA ARG A 100 17.88 1.56 2.49
C ARG A 100 18.44 0.49 1.57
N SER A 101 18.28 0.67 0.32
CA SER A 101 19.08 0.23 -0.83
C SER A 101 18.25 -0.42 -1.94
N ASP A 102 18.40 0.08 -3.04
CA ASP A 102 18.43 -0.29 -4.46
C ASP A 102 17.62 -1.50 -5.00
N ALA A 103 16.84 -2.19 -4.17
CA ALA A 103 15.90 -3.27 -4.56
C ALA A 103 14.59 -3.16 -3.73
N GLY A 104 14.15 -1.93 -3.43
CA GLY A 104 13.18 -1.63 -2.38
C GLY A 104 11.79 -2.26 -2.52
N THR A 105 11.29 -2.46 -3.72
CA THR A 105 9.91 -2.94 -3.93
C THR A 105 9.78 -4.44 -3.63
N PHE A 106 10.80 -5.22 -3.96
CA PHE A 106 10.78 -6.68 -3.76
C PHE A 106 10.96 -7.07 -2.28
N CYS A 107 11.65 -6.25 -1.48
CA CYS A 107 11.94 -6.57 -0.09
C CYS A 107 10.71 -6.51 0.83
N ILE A 108 9.73 -5.66 0.54
CA ILE A 108 8.50 -5.55 1.33
C ILE A 108 7.57 -6.73 1.03
N TYR A 109 7.46 -7.12 -0.22
CA TYR A 109 6.75 -8.33 -0.63
C TYR A 109 7.39 -9.59 -0.03
N CYS A 110 8.70 -9.72 -0.05
CA CYS A 110 9.41 -10.86 0.55
C CYS A 110 9.33 -10.91 2.07
N ARG A 111 9.18 -9.77 2.79
CA ARG A 111 9.00 -9.79 4.25
C ARG A 111 7.55 -9.94 4.71
N LEU A 112 6.59 -9.49 3.92
CA LEU A 112 5.18 -9.83 4.13
C LEU A 112 4.87 -11.28 3.73
N LEU A 113 5.65 -11.82 2.77
CA LEU A 113 5.51 -13.17 2.22
C LEU A 113 6.59 -14.14 2.70
N ARG A 114 7.43 -13.81 3.69
CA ARG A 114 8.28 -14.81 4.30
C ARG A 114 7.42 -15.91 4.91
N LEU A 115 7.20 -16.85 4.04
CA LEU A 115 6.99 -18.23 4.39
C LEU A 115 8.24 -18.78 5.05
#